data_fa76fab7303e587fa22de1f75f2b1314
#
_entry.id   fa76fab7303e587fa22de1f75f2b1314
#
_cell.length_a   1.000
_cell.length_b   1.000
_cell.length_c   1.000
_cell.angle_alpha   90.00
_cell.angle_beta   90.00
_cell.angle_gamma   90.00
#
_symmetry.space_group_name_H-M   'P 1'
#
loop_
_entity.id
_entity.type
_entity.pdbx_description
1 polymer ?
#
loop_
_entity_poly.entity_id
_entity_poly.type
_entity_poly.pdbx_seq_one_letter_code
_entity_poly.pdbx_strand_id
1 'polypeptide(L)'
;MAAEGLPERTCAVELDLSALLEREAPAVVAQPISGYPAATQDVALVVDGSVTAAQLLETVRRGAGELLESADVFDVYAGTGIPEGKKSVAIALRFRAPDRTLTADEASQAREAAVAAARDAHGAEIRS
;
A
#
# COMPACT_ATOMS: atom_id res chain seq x y z
N MET A 1 34.50 -10.12 -3.30
CA MET A 1 34.33 -9.50 -1.96
C MET A 1 35.11 -10.22 -0.85
N ALA A 2 35.45 -11.49 -1.00
CA ALA A 2 36.30 -12.19 -0.01
C ALA A 2 37.74 -11.68 0.08
N ALA A 3 38.26 -10.99 -0.95
CA ALA A 3 39.62 -10.46 -0.97
C ALA A 3 39.84 -9.20 -0.10
N GLU A 4 38.76 -8.51 0.28
CA GLU A 4 38.83 -7.27 1.04
C GLU A 4 38.58 -7.46 2.56
N GLY A 5 38.44 -8.70 3.03
CA GLY A 5 38.22 -8.99 4.45
C GLY A 5 36.88 -8.48 5.00
N LEU A 6 35.90 -8.18 4.12
CA LEU A 6 34.60 -7.69 4.53
C LEU A 6 33.72 -8.85 5.02
N PRO A 7 32.87 -8.64 6.04
CA PRO A 7 31.93 -9.63 6.51
C PRO A 7 30.98 -10.12 5.41
N GLU A 8 30.52 -11.36 5.51
CA GLU A 8 29.40 -11.85 4.70
C GLU A 8 28.19 -10.94 4.91
N ARG A 9 27.44 -10.65 3.87
CA ARG A 9 26.31 -9.71 3.85
C ARG A 9 26.68 -8.22 3.90
N THR A 10 27.91 -7.85 3.60
CA THR A 10 28.27 -6.45 3.38
C THR A 10 27.68 -6.01 2.02
N CYS A 11 26.96 -4.89 2.05
CA CYS A 11 26.48 -4.19 0.86
C CYS A 11 27.28 -2.90 0.70
N ALA A 12 27.60 -2.54 -0.52
CA ALA A 12 28.20 -1.25 -0.85
C ALA A 12 27.35 -0.56 -1.92
N VAL A 13 27.26 0.76 -1.85
CA VAL A 13 26.59 1.59 -2.83
C VAL A 13 27.50 2.78 -3.19
N GLU A 14 27.55 3.08 -4.47
CA GLU A 14 28.18 4.29 -5.01
C GLU A 14 27.12 5.11 -5.71
N LEU A 15 27.04 6.40 -5.40
CA LEU A 15 26.05 7.32 -5.95
C LEU A 15 26.74 8.54 -6.55
N ASP A 16 26.35 8.91 -7.78
CA ASP A 16 26.70 10.19 -8.37
C ASP A 16 25.77 11.28 -7.81
N LEU A 17 26.31 12.08 -6.90
CA LEU A 17 25.56 13.17 -6.28
C LEU A 17 25.25 14.31 -7.26
N SER A 18 26.07 14.50 -8.31
CA SER A 18 25.82 15.54 -9.31
C SER A 18 24.50 15.29 -10.02
N ALA A 19 24.25 14.05 -10.45
CA ALA A 19 23.00 13.64 -11.10
C ALA A 19 21.77 13.77 -10.17
N LEU A 20 21.96 13.65 -8.85
CA LEU A 20 20.90 13.86 -7.87
C LEU A 20 20.59 15.35 -7.65
N LEU A 21 21.64 16.19 -7.59
CA LEU A 21 21.51 17.63 -7.36
C LEU A 21 20.97 18.40 -8.59
N GLU A 22 21.15 17.86 -9.79
CA GLU A 22 20.57 18.42 -11.02
C GLU A 22 19.06 18.22 -11.12
N ARG A 23 18.47 17.33 -10.33
CA ARG A 23 17.01 17.17 -10.26
C ARG A 23 16.42 18.20 -9.30
N GLU A 24 15.68 19.15 -9.85
CA GLU A 24 14.81 20.01 -9.04
C GLU A 24 13.78 19.14 -8.31
N ALA A 25 13.82 19.14 -7.00
CA ALA A 25 12.74 18.54 -6.21
C ALA A 25 11.48 19.41 -6.39
N PRO A 26 10.31 18.81 -6.68
CA PRO A 26 9.08 19.57 -6.73
C PRO A 26 8.86 20.28 -5.38
N ALA A 27 8.39 21.52 -5.44
CA ALA A 27 8.09 22.27 -4.22
C ALA A 27 7.12 21.46 -3.34
N VAL A 28 7.46 21.31 -2.07
CA VAL A 28 6.57 20.67 -1.09
C VAL A 28 5.40 21.60 -0.84
N VAL A 29 4.24 21.26 -1.38
CA VAL A 29 2.99 21.99 -1.15
C VAL A 29 2.28 21.34 0.03
N ALA A 30 2.02 22.14 1.09
CA ALA A 30 1.24 21.66 2.22
C ALA A 30 -0.17 21.32 1.75
N GLN A 31 -0.61 20.10 2.05
CA GLN A 31 -1.99 19.70 1.78
C GLN A 31 -2.94 20.39 2.77
N PRO A 32 -4.14 20.79 2.33
CA PRO A 32 -5.14 21.34 3.23
C PRO A 32 -5.45 20.34 4.35
N ILE A 33 -5.41 20.80 5.60
CA ILE A 33 -5.80 19.98 6.74
C ILE A 33 -7.32 19.94 6.80
N SER A 34 -7.90 18.76 6.60
CA SER A 34 -9.34 18.59 6.76
C SER A 34 -9.74 18.67 8.23
N GLY A 35 -10.79 19.43 8.54
CA GLY A 35 -11.41 19.49 9.87
C GLY A 35 -12.28 18.28 10.23
N TYR A 36 -12.49 17.35 9.30
CA TYR A 36 -13.35 16.18 9.51
C TYR A 36 -12.52 14.94 9.90
N PRO A 37 -13.05 14.09 10.81
CA PRO A 37 -12.36 12.87 11.22
C PRO A 37 -12.24 11.88 10.04
N ALA A 38 -11.13 11.16 9.99
CA ALA A 38 -10.97 10.04 9.06
C ALA A 38 -11.59 8.77 9.64
N ALA A 39 -12.13 7.92 8.75
CA ALA A 39 -12.49 6.55 9.06
C ALA A 39 -11.34 5.62 8.64
N THR A 40 -10.88 4.77 9.55
CA THR A 40 -9.80 3.81 9.27
C THR A 40 -10.36 2.40 9.24
N GLN A 41 -9.93 1.60 8.28
CA GLN A 41 -10.27 0.19 8.17
C GLN A 41 -9.07 -0.59 7.63
N ASP A 42 -8.83 -1.77 8.20
CA ASP A 42 -7.78 -2.66 7.72
C ASP A 42 -8.39 -3.77 6.87
N VAL A 43 -7.62 -4.25 5.91
CA VAL A 43 -7.95 -5.42 5.10
C VAL A 43 -6.71 -6.26 4.86
N ALA A 44 -6.84 -7.57 5.02
CA ALA A 44 -5.81 -8.52 4.64
C ALA A 44 -6.26 -9.29 3.38
N LEU A 45 -5.48 -9.19 2.32
CA LEU A 45 -5.76 -9.79 1.02
C LEU A 45 -4.75 -10.89 0.71
N VAL A 46 -5.25 -12.09 0.43
CA VAL A 46 -4.44 -13.21 -0.07
C VAL A 46 -4.38 -13.13 -1.58
N VAL A 47 -3.19 -13.01 -2.12
CA VAL A 47 -2.90 -12.89 -3.55
C VAL A 47 -1.81 -13.85 -3.96
N ASP A 48 -1.65 -14.08 -5.26
CA ASP A 48 -0.51 -14.80 -5.81
C ASP A 48 0.82 -14.14 -5.41
N GLY A 49 1.85 -14.95 -5.16
CA GLY A 49 3.17 -14.47 -4.74
C GLY A 49 3.84 -13.52 -5.74
N SER A 50 3.49 -13.63 -7.04
CA SER A 50 4.02 -12.79 -8.11
C SER A 50 3.41 -11.37 -8.13
N VAL A 51 2.23 -11.16 -7.54
CA VAL A 51 1.59 -9.84 -7.46
C VAL A 51 2.40 -8.95 -6.52
N THR A 52 2.93 -7.84 -7.03
CA THR A 52 3.69 -6.90 -6.20
C THR A 52 2.76 -6.08 -5.29
N ALA A 53 3.27 -5.65 -4.14
CA ALA A 53 2.51 -4.77 -3.25
C ALA A 53 2.09 -3.47 -3.95
N ALA A 54 2.94 -2.93 -4.84
CA ALA A 54 2.62 -1.73 -5.61
C ALA A 54 1.43 -1.94 -6.55
N GLN A 55 1.38 -3.05 -7.28
CA GLN A 55 0.24 -3.38 -8.15
C GLN A 55 -1.06 -3.54 -7.37
N LEU A 56 -0.99 -4.23 -6.22
CA LEU A 56 -2.16 -4.41 -5.36
C LEU A 56 -2.65 -3.07 -4.80
N LEU A 57 -1.75 -2.22 -4.28
CA LEU A 57 -2.09 -0.89 -3.78
C LEU A 57 -2.71 0.01 -4.84
N GLU A 58 -2.17 0.00 -6.06
CA GLU A 58 -2.74 0.78 -7.17
C GLU A 58 -4.18 0.35 -7.48
N THR A 59 -4.43 -0.97 -7.50
CA THR A 59 -5.76 -1.51 -7.73
C THR A 59 -6.72 -1.16 -6.60
N VAL A 60 -6.28 -1.30 -5.35
CA VAL A 60 -7.05 -0.93 -4.15
C VAL A 60 -7.41 0.56 -4.16
N ARG A 61 -6.44 1.44 -4.45
CA ARG A 61 -6.67 2.89 -4.54
C ARG A 61 -7.70 3.25 -5.61
N ARG A 62 -7.57 2.66 -6.79
CA ARG A 62 -8.52 2.88 -7.88
C ARG A 62 -9.91 2.37 -7.53
N GLY A 63 -10.02 1.21 -6.89
CA GLY A 63 -11.30 0.61 -6.49
C GLY A 63 -12.00 1.35 -5.36
N ALA A 64 -11.23 1.85 -4.38
CA ALA A 64 -11.76 2.61 -3.25
C ALA A 64 -12.30 4.01 -3.62
N GLY A 65 -11.83 4.57 -4.73
CA GLY A 65 -12.29 5.87 -5.25
C GLY A 65 -11.83 7.08 -4.44
N GLU A 66 -12.53 8.21 -4.63
CA GLU A 66 -12.12 9.53 -4.14
C GLU A 66 -12.15 9.69 -2.62
N LEU A 67 -12.89 8.83 -1.92
CA LEU A 67 -12.96 8.88 -0.46
C LEU A 67 -11.70 8.33 0.21
N LEU A 68 -10.84 7.62 -0.53
CA LEU A 68 -9.60 7.09 0.01
C LEU A 68 -8.54 8.19 0.13
N GLU A 69 -8.18 8.53 1.36
CA GLU A 69 -7.09 9.48 1.68
C GLU A 69 -5.71 8.81 1.57
N SER A 70 -5.55 7.60 2.15
CA SER A 70 -4.33 6.80 2.02
C SER A 70 -4.62 5.31 2.08
N ALA A 71 -3.69 4.53 1.48
CA ALA A 71 -3.63 3.08 1.59
C ALA A 71 -2.17 2.68 1.75
N ASP A 72 -1.85 2.01 2.85
CA ASP A 72 -0.48 1.69 3.24
C ASP A 72 -0.37 0.20 3.61
N VAL A 73 0.62 -0.49 3.02
CA VAL A 73 0.92 -1.87 3.42
C VAL A 73 1.70 -1.85 4.72
N PHE A 74 1.20 -2.55 5.73
CA PHE A 74 1.87 -2.63 7.03
C PHE A 74 2.36 -4.04 7.37
N ASP A 75 1.87 -5.08 6.65
CA ASP A 75 2.36 -6.44 6.83
C ASP A 75 2.26 -7.25 5.54
N VAL A 76 3.24 -8.15 5.33
CA VAL A 76 3.24 -9.14 4.25
C VAL A 76 3.65 -10.48 4.84
N TYR A 77 2.77 -11.45 4.78
CA TYR A 77 2.98 -12.76 5.37
C TYR A 77 2.82 -13.88 4.33
N ALA A 78 3.80 -14.79 4.32
CA ALA A 78 3.73 -16.05 3.59
C ALA A 78 4.13 -17.17 4.55
N GLY A 79 3.27 -18.14 4.75
CA GLY A 79 3.55 -19.22 5.69
C GLY A 79 2.29 -20.00 6.08
N THR A 80 2.28 -20.58 7.27
CA THR A 80 1.18 -21.41 7.75
C THR A 80 -0.17 -20.69 7.68
N GLY A 81 -1.16 -21.31 7.06
CA GLY A 81 -2.50 -20.75 6.87
C GLY A 81 -2.67 -19.95 5.58
N ILE A 82 -1.61 -19.80 4.78
CA ILE A 82 -1.68 -19.23 3.42
C ILE A 82 -1.37 -20.33 2.41
N PRO A 83 -2.16 -20.48 1.32
CA PRO A 83 -1.88 -21.47 0.29
C PRO A 83 -0.47 -21.32 -0.29
N GLU A 84 0.14 -22.44 -0.68
CA GLU A 84 1.45 -22.44 -1.31
C GLU A 84 1.45 -21.57 -2.58
N GLY A 85 2.51 -20.78 -2.77
CA GLY A 85 2.64 -19.82 -3.88
C GLY A 85 1.86 -18.52 -3.69
N LYS A 86 1.09 -18.37 -2.61
CA LYS A 86 0.36 -17.13 -2.27
C LYS A 86 0.99 -16.40 -1.08
N LYS A 87 0.58 -15.16 -0.90
CA LYS A 87 0.92 -14.31 0.27
C LYS A 87 -0.30 -13.51 0.72
N SER A 88 -0.34 -13.20 2.00
CA SER A 88 -1.28 -12.25 2.58
C SER A 88 -0.63 -10.88 2.67
N VAL A 89 -1.30 -9.85 2.18
CA VAL A 89 -0.88 -8.45 2.26
C VAL A 89 -1.90 -7.71 3.10
N ALA A 90 -1.45 -7.16 4.23
CA ALA A 90 -2.28 -6.37 5.11
C ALA A 90 -2.14 -4.88 4.78
N ILE A 91 -3.27 -4.23 4.55
CA ILE A 91 -3.35 -2.85 4.07
C ILE A 91 -4.23 -2.05 5.03
N ALA A 92 -3.69 -0.96 5.55
CA ALA A 92 -4.43 0.04 6.29
C ALA A 92 -5.06 1.03 5.30
N LEU A 93 -6.37 1.18 5.35
CA LEU A 93 -7.15 2.08 4.51
C LEU A 93 -7.63 3.25 5.37
N ARG A 94 -7.41 4.46 4.90
CA ARG A 94 -7.86 5.68 5.55
C ARG A 94 -8.78 6.43 4.60
N PHE A 95 -10.02 6.62 5.02
CA PHE A 95 -11.05 7.29 4.24
C PHE A 95 -11.38 8.64 4.86
N ARG A 96 -11.63 9.64 4.02
CA ARG A 96 -12.05 10.95 4.44
C ARG A 96 -12.83 11.65 3.33
N ALA A 97 -13.91 12.33 3.69
CA ALA A 97 -14.58 13.26 2.80
C ALA A 97 -14.04 14.70 3.03
N PRO A 98 -13.97 15.52 1.98
CA PRO A 98 -13.46 16.89 2.09
C PRO A 98 -14.43 17.85 2.79
N ASP A 99 -15.73 17.53 2.79
CA ASP A 99 -16.84 18.42 3.12
C ASP A 99 -17.73 17.94 4.28
N ARG A 100 -17.52 16.71 4.79
CA ARG A 100 -18.32 16.13 5.87
C ARG A 100 -17.60 15.00 6.60
N THR A 101 -18.17 14.56 7.72
CA THR A 101 -17.79 13.32 8.37
C THR A 101 -18.39 12.13 7.59
N LEU A 102 -17.56 11.13 7.28
CA LEU A 102 -18.03 9.89 6.67
C LEU A 102 -18.83 9.06 7.67
N THR A 103 -19.88 8.42 7.19
CA THR A 103 -20.56 7.36 7.93
C THR A 103 -19.76 6.05 7.87
N ALA A 104 -20.02 5.15 8.82
CA ALA A 104 -19.40 3.82 8.83
C ALA A 104 -19.76 3.03 7.56
N ASP A 105 -20.98 3.19 7.07
CA ASP A 105 -21.46 2.49 5.87
C ASP A 105 -20.73 2.98 4.60
N GLU A 106 -20.51 4.29 4.46
CA GLU A 106 -19.76 4.85 3.32
C GLU A 106 -18.31 4.33 3.30
N ALA A 107 -17.65 4.30 4.44
CA ALA A 107 -16.29 3.76 4.55
C ALA A 107 -16.26 2.25 4.23
N SER A 108 -17.26 1.50 4.70
CA SER A 108 -17.38 0.06 4.42
C SER A 108 -17.63 -0.22 2.95
N GLN A 109 -18.51 0.55 2.30
CA GLN A 109 -18.76 0.44 0.86
C GLN A 109 -17.51 0.73 0.03
N ALA A 110 -16.75 1.77 0.38
CA ALA A 110 -15.49 2.10 -0.30
C ALA A 110 -14.46 0.98 -0.14
N ARG A 111 -14.34 0.38 1.07
CA ARG A 111 -13.50 -0.79 1.30
C ARG A 111 -13.95 -2.00 0.47
N GLU A 112 -15.24 -2.28 0.42
CA GLU A 112 -15.78 -3.40 -0.35
C GLU A 112 -15.52 -3.22 -1.85
N ALA A 113 -15.64 -2.00 -2.37
CA ALA A 113 -15.31 -1.69 -3.76
C ALA A 113 -13.81 -1.91 -4.04
N ALA A 114 -12.93 -1.52 -3.11
CA ALA A 114 -11.50 -1.78 -3.22
C ALA A 114 -11.18 -3.29 -3.25
N VAL A 115 -11.83 -4.06 -2.37
CA VAL A 115 -11.69 -5.53 -2.32
C VAL A 115 -12.21 -6.18 -3.59
N ALA A 116 -13.34 -5.74 -4.11
CA ALA A 116 -13.89 -6.23 -5.38
C ALA A 116 -12.93 -5.98 -6.54
N ALA A 117 -12.36 -4.77 -6.65
CA ALA A 117 -11.37 -4.45 -7.66
C ALA A 117 -10.10 -5.33 -7.55
N ALA A 118 -9.63 -5.58 -6.33
CA ALA A 118 -8.49 -6.46 -6.09
C ALA A 118 -8.80 -7.92 -6.46
N ARG A 119 -10.01 -8.38 -6.18
CA ARG A 119 -10.49 -9.72 -6.58
C ARG A 119 -10.52 -9.86 -8.09
N ASP A 120 -11.10 -8.89 -8.79
CA ASP A 120 -11.27 -8.92 -10.25
C ASP A 120 -9.92 -8.85 -10.98
N ALA A 121 -8.99 -8.03 -10.49
CA ALA A 121 -7.69 -7.82 -11.14
C ALA A 121 -6.63 -8.86 -10.78
N HIS A 122 -6.65 -9.38 -9.55
CA HIS A 122 -5.58 -10.22 -8.99
C HIS A 122 -6.06 -11.54 -8.39
N GLY A 123 -7.36 -11.84 -8.46
CA GLY A 123 -7.93 -13.02 -7.78
C GLY A 123 -7.75 -12.96 -6.26
N ALA A 124 -7.74 -11.75 -5.69
CA ALA A 124 -7.53 -11.55 -4.26
C ALA A 124 -8.69 -12.11 -3.43
N GLU A 125 -8.37 -12.72 -2.30
CA GLU A 125 -9.34 -13.23 -1.33
C GLU A 125 -9.10 -12.56 0.03
N ILE A 126 -10.17 -12.23 0.75
CA ILE A 126 -10.02 -11.69 2.12
C ILE A 126 -9.53 -12.82 3.02
N ARG A 127 -8.48 -12.54 3.79
CA ARG A 127 -8.02 -13.44 4.84
C ARG A 127 -9.00 -13.34 6.03
N SER A 128 -9.59 -14.45 6.38
CA SER A 128 -10.43 -14.61 7.58
C SER A 128 -9.57 -14.74 8.83
#